data_b139ae12dca8b57a3f01570f5370c977
#
_entry.id   b139ae12dca8b57a3f01570f5370c977
#
_cell.length_a   1.000
_cell.length_b   1.000
_cell.length_c   1.000
_cell.angle_alpha   90.00
_cell.angle_beta   90.00
_cell.angle_gamma   90.00
#
_symmetry.space_group_name_H-M   'P 1'
#
loop_
_entity.id
_entity.type
_entity.pdbx_description
1 polymer ?
#
loop_
_entity_poly.entity_id
_entity_poly.type
_entity_poly.pdbx_seq_one_letter_code
_entity_poly.pdbx_strand_id
1 'polypeptide(L)'
;MVIIHGESCSGKSKKALSLIDSTKKCLYFALDFDKNIKSLELQNKNLQVTAYPKGSFLVDLEYEILNHGGLFKNKLSYVVIDTINFLKDDKKNLPKFLSRLKRLEKEYNKFEIIAVINTLHHFELNNDFQIIEGVKFIETKKRKNKIIIL
;
A
#
# COMPACT_ATOMS: atom_id res chain seq x y z
N MET A 1 9.26 1.29 5.82
CA MET A 1 7.91 0.79 5.47
C MET A 1 6.85 1.58 6.21
N VAL A 2 5.79 1.96 5.53
CA VAL A 2 4.65 2.67 6.11
C VAL A 2 3.39 1.82 5.95
N ILE A 3 2.61 1.68 7.00
CA ILE A 3 1.30 1.03 7.00
C ILE A 3 0.23 2.09 7.22
N ILE A 4 -0.68 2.24 6.27
CA ILE A 4 -1.85 3.12 6.38
C ILE A 4 -3.06 2.25 6.64
N HIS A 5 -3.72 2.47 7.75
CA HIS A 5 -4.88 1.69 8.17
C HIS A 5 -6.08 2.57 8.51
N GLY A 6 -7.25 2.00 8.48
CA GLY A 6 -8.49 2.70 8.80
C GLY A 6 -9.69 2.08 8.12
N GLU A 7 -10.86 2.62 8.42
CA GLU A 7 -12.13 2.19 7.85
C GLU A 7 -12.17 2.37 6.33
N SER A 8 -13.06 1.64 5.68
CA SER A 8 -13.36 1.87 4.26
C SER A 8 -13.75 3.33 4.01
N CYS A 9 -13.32 3.89 2.89
CA CYS A 9 -13.56 5.30 2.53
C CYS A 9 -13.01 6.35 3.53
N SER A 10 -12.01 6.01 4.33
CA SER A 10 -11.36 6.95 5.25
C SER A 10 -10.24 7.80 4.61
N GLY A 11 -10.03 7.67 3.30
CA GLY A 11 -9.02 8.42 2.56
C GLY A 11 -7.60 7.80 2.58
N LYS A 12 -7.50 6.50 2.80
CA LYS A 12 -6.22 5.78 2.86
C LYS A 12 -5.40 5.90 1.57
N SER A 13 -6.03 5.65 0.42
CA SER A 13 -5.36 5.76 -0.89
C SER A 13 -4.88 7.19 -1.16
N LYS A 14 -5.69 8.19 -0.80
CA LYS A 14 -5.29 9.60 -0.87
C LYS A 14 -4.10 9.89 0.05
N LYS A 15 -4.09 9.31 1.24
CA LYS A 15 -2.97 9.44 2.18
C LYS A 15 -1.71 8.76 1.61
N ALA A 16 -1.83 7.56 1.05
CA ALA A 16 -0.71 6.87 0.40
C ALA A 16 -0.09 7.72 -0.71
N LEU A 17 -0.90 8.27 -1.59
CA LEU A 17 -0.44 9.16 -2.67
C LEU A 17 0.24 10.43 -2.13
N SER A 18 -0.21 10.97 -1.01
CA SER A 18 0.38 12.17 -0.40
C SER A 18 1.78 11.95 0.18
N LEU A 19 2.17 10.70 0.41
CA LEU A 19 3.49 10.34 0.93
C LEU A 19 4.54 10.14 -0.17
N ILE A 20 4.10 10.09 -1.42
CA ILE A 20 4.97 9.85 -2.57
C ILE A 20 5.51 11.19 -3.06
N ASP A 21 6.83 11.26 -3.24
CA ASP A 21 7.45 12.34 -3.98
C ASP A 21 7.20 12.13 -5.49
N SER A 22 6.45 13.03 -6.12
CA SER A 22 6.06 12.94 -7.52
C SER A 22 7.22 12.97 -8.52
N THR A 23 8.40 13.38 -8.06
CA THR A 23 9.63 13.40 -8.89
C THR A 23 10.32 12.03 -8.93
N LYS A 24 9.89 11.09 -8.09
CA LYS A 24 10.49 9.77 -7.94
C LYS A 24 9.59 8.67 -8.49
N LYS A 25 10.19 7.58 -8.97
CA LYS A 25 9.47 6.45 -9.55
C LYS A 25 8.69 5.68 -8.50
N CYS A 26 7.41 5.47 -8.75
CA CYS A 26 6.49 4.72 -7.90
C CYS A 26 5.76 3.65 -8.69
N LEU A 27 5.76 2.42 -8.18
CA LEU A 27 4.91 1.34 -8.64
C LEU A 27 3.71 1.21 -7.69
N TYR A 28 2.51 1.40 -8.21
CA TYR A 28 1.27 1.40 -7.43
C TYR A 28 0.43 0.18 -7.79
N PHE A 29 0.28 -0.74 -6.86
CA PHE A 29 -0.63 -1.88 -7.01
C PHE A 29 -2.02 -1.51 -6.51
N ALA A 30 -2.94 -1.30 -7.45
CA ALA A 30 -4.36 -1.19 -7.17
C ALA A 30 -4.97 -2.60 -7.22
N LEU A 31 -5.15 -3.23 -6.07
CA LEU A 31 -5.70 -4.59 -5.96
C LEU A 31 -7.21 -4.65 -6.24
N ASP A 32 -7.83 -3.51 -6.46
CA ASP A 32 -9.14 -3.36 -7.05
C ASP A 32 -9.06 -2.30 -8.15
N PHE A 33 -9.87 -2.47 -9.20
CA PHE A 33 -9.83 -1.54 -10.32
C PHE A 33 -10.42 -0.18 -9.91
N ASP A 34 -9.57 0.76 -9.56
CA ASP A 34 -9.95 2.15 -9.32
C ASP A 34 -9.57 3.02 -10.52
N LYS A 35 -10.59 3.42 -11.31
CA LYS A 35 -10.41 4.30 -12.46
C LYS A 35 -9.76 5.63 -12.09
N ASN A 36 -10.02 6.13 -10.88
CA ASN A 36 -9.47 7.40 -10.41
C ASN A 36 -7.95 7.30 -10.20
N ILE A 37 -7.48 6.17 -9.66
CA ILE A 37 -6.03 5.93 -9.46
C ILE A 37 -5.35 5.76 -10.82
N LYS A 38 -5.96 4.99 -11.73
CA LYS A 38 -5.42 4.80 -13.08
C LYS A 38 -5.28 6.12 -13.85
N SER A 39 -6.22 7.06 -13.66
CA SER A 39 -6.16 8.38 -14.28
C SER A 39 -4.97 9.24 -13.81
N LEU A 40 -4.46 8.99 -12.61
CA LEU A 40 -3.30 9.71 -12.07
C LEU A 40 -2.02 9.39 -12.82
N GLU A 41 -1.93 8.20 -13.42
CA GLU A 41 -0.81 7.81 -14.28
C GLU A 41 -0.63 8.75 -15.48
N LEU A 42 -1.75 9.27 -16.01
CA LEU A 42 -1.75 10.24 -17.11
C LEU A 42 -1.18 11.61 -16.69
N GLN A 43 -1.28 11.95 -15.42
CA GLN A 43 -0.82 13.22 -14.85
C GLN A 43 0.61 13.16 -14.32
N ASN A 44 1.10 11.96 -14.02
CA ASN A 44 2.44 11.74 -13.44
C ASN A 44 3.16 10.58 -14.13
N LYS A 45 4.09 10.90 -15.00
CA LYS A 45 4.94 9.92 -15.71
C LYS A 45 5.82 9.05 -14.80
N ASN A 46 6.00 9.43 -13.55
CA ASN A 46 6.77 8.68 -12.55
C ASN A 46 5.92 7.68 -11.78
N LEU A 47 4.60 7.70 -11.97
CA LEU A 47 3.67 6.77 -11.36
C LEU A 47 3.24 5.71 -12.39
N GLN A 48 3.45 4.44 -12.07
CA GLN A 48 2.92 3.32 -12.84
C GLN A 48 1.90 2.58 -11.98
N VAL A 49 0.66 2.47 -12.46
CA VAL A 49 -0.41 1.75 -11.79
C VAL A 49 -0.58 0.37 -12.43
N THR A 50 -0.49 -0.66 -11.60
CA THR A 50 -0.73 -2.05 -12.00
C THR A 50 -1.95 -2.58 -11.27
N ALA A 51 -2.96 -3.03 -12.02
CA ALA A 51 -4.12 -3.69 -11.44
C ALA A 51 -3.80 -5.15 -11.14
N TYR A 52 -4.13 -5.59 -9.92
CA TYR A 52 -3.99 -6.99 -9.51
C TYR A 52 -5.34 -7.67 -9.40
N PRO A 53 -5.46 -8.93 -9.86
CA PRO A 53 -6.65 -9.72 -9.60
C PRO A 53 -6.84 -9.91 -8.10
N LYS A 54 -8.07 -9.76 -7.64
CA LYS A 54 -8.44 -10.08 -6.27
C LYS A 54 -8.05 -11.54 -5.95
N GLY A 55 -7.41 -11.73 -4.83
CA GLY A 55 -7.00 -13.05 -4.38
C GLY A 55 -5.62 -13.51 -4.87
N SER A 56 -4.77 -12.59 -5.31
CA SER A 56 -3.35 -12.86 -5.53
C SER A 56 -2.60 -13.04 -4.20
N PHE A 57 -1.45 -13.70 -4.28
CA PHE A 57 -0.55 -13.83 -3.13
C PHE A 57 0.53 -12.74 -3.14
N LEU A 58 1.16 -12.52 -2.00
CA LEU A 58 2.28 -11.60 -1.90
C LEU A 58 3.43 -11.95 -2.85
N VAL A 59 3.65 -13.24 -3.10
CA VAL A 59 4.68 -13.71 -4.05
C VAL A 59 4.39 -13.24 -5.49
N ASP A 60 3.13 -13.06 -5.85
CA ASP A 60 2.76 -12.54 -7.17
C ASP A 60 3.16 -11.07 -7.31
N LEU A 61 2.99 -10.30 -6.24
CA LEU A 61 3.47 -8.90 -6.20
C LEU A 61 4.99 -8.82 -6.28
N GLU A 62 5.67 -9.71 -5.58
CA GLU A 62 7.13 -9.80 -5.60
C GLU A 62 7.64 -10.07 -7.02
N TYR A 63 7.02 -11.02 -7.71
CA TYR A 63 7.34 -11.33 -9.11
C TYR A 63 7.15 -10.12 -10.02
N GLU A 64 6.06 -9.38 -9.86
CA GLU A 64 5.79 -8.18 -10.64
C GLU A 64 6.74 -7.02 -10.31
N ILE A 65 7.11 -6.84 -9.07
CA ILE A 65 8.12 -5.85 -8.67
C ILE A 65 9.44 -6.16 -9.39
N LEU A 66 9.82 -7.42 -9.47
CA LEU A 66 11.02 -7.87 -10.18
C LEU A 66 10.93 -7.63 -11.68
N ASN A 67 9.78 -7.90 -12.30
CA ASN A 67 9.56 -7.69 -13.73
C ASN A 67 9.51 -6.21 -14.10
N HIS A 68 8.77 -5.41 -13.34
CA HIS A 68 8.69 -3.96 -13.55
C HIS A 68 9.97 -3.25 -13.12
N GLY A 69 10.72 -3.82 -12.20
CA GLY A 69 12.08 -3.40 -11.90
C GLY A 69 12.98 -3.40 -13.12
N GLY A 70 12.65 -4.20 -14.17
CA GLY A 70 13.28 -4.14 -15.48
C GLY A 70 13.06 -2.82 -16.23
N LEU A 71 11.86 -2.23 -16.12
CA LEU A 71 11.53 -0.93 -16.73
C LEU A 71 12.10 0.26 -15.95
N PHE A 72 12.15 0.13 -14.63
CA PHE A 72 12.67 1.15 -13.74
C PHE A 72 14.02 0.80 -13.12
N LYS A 73 14.81 -0.06 -13.78
CA LYS A 73 16.09 -0.57 -13.27
C LYS A 73 16.79 0.44 -12.35
N ASN A 74 16.91 0.08 -11.08
CA ASN A 74 17.61 0.85 -10.04
C ASN A 74 17.04 2.25 -9.71
N LYS A 75 15.83 2.58 -10.18
CA LYS A 75 15.22 3.91 -9.98
C LYS A 75 13.91 3.90 -9.21
N LEU A 76 13.39 2.73 -8.88
CA LEU A 76 12.17 2.59 -8.11
C LEU A 76 12.38 3.12 -6.68
N SER A 77 11.60 4.09 -6.25
CA SER A 77 11.70 4.69 -4.92
C SER A 77 10.55 4.30 -4.01
N TYR A 78 9.39 3.97 -4.58
CA TYR A 78 8.20 3.58 -3.81
C TYR A 78 7.49 2.40 -4.45
N VAL A 79 6.96 1.52 -3.60
CA VAL A 79 5.99 0.50 -3.96
C VAL A 79 4.76 0.68 -3.06
N VAL A 80 3.62 0.96 -3.66
CA VAL A 80 2.35 1.07 -2.94
C VAL A 80 1.52 -0.18 -3.17
N ILE A 81 0.99 -0.76 -2.11
CA ILE A 81 0.08 -1.92 -2.14
C ILE A 81 -1.27 -1.50 -1.56
N ASP A 82 -2.24 -1.27 -2.43
CA ASP A 82 -3.55 -0.78 -2.05
C ASP A 82 -4.67 -1.73 -2.53
N THR A 83 -5.17 -2.61 -1.72
CA THR A 83 -4.97 -2.83 -0.29
C THR A 83 -4.53 -4.28 -0.06
N ILE A 84 -3.74 -4.53 0.97
CA ILE A 84 -3.29 -5.89 1.29
C ILE A 84 -4.42 -6.86 1.68
N ASN A 85 -5.61 -6.34 1.99
CA ASN A 85 -6.78 -7.16 2.33
C ASN A 85 -7.20 -8.11 1.21
N PHE A 86 -6.90 -7.80 -0.04
CA PHE A 86 -7.23 -8.64 -1.20
C PHE A 86 -6.23 -9.78 -1.44
N LEU A 87 -5.10 -9.77 -0.75
CA LEU A 87 -4.14 -10.85 -0.84
C LEU A 87 -4.67 -12.11 -0.14
N LYS A 88 -4.37 -13.27 -0.71
CA LYS A 88 -4.75 -14.58 -0.14
C LYS A 88 -3.87 -15.06 1.00
N ASP A 89 -2.73 -14.42 1.22
CA ASP A 89 -1.82 -14.80 2.29
C ASP A 89 -2.51 -14.84 3.65
N ASP A 90 -2.06 -15.74 4.52
CA ASP A 90 -2.56 -15.82 5.88
C ASP A 90 -2.16 -14.57 6.68
N LYS A 91 -3.14 -13.69 6.84
CA LYS A 91 -2.99 -12.43 7.57
C LYS A 91 -3.39 -12.54 9.05
N LYS A 92 -3.82 -13.72 9.52
CA LYS A 92 -4.07 -13.95 10.94
C LYS A 92 -2.79 -13.81 11.74
N ASN A 93 -1.66 -14.16 11.12
CA ASN A 93 -0.33 -13.87 11.66
C ASN A 93 0.25 -12.61 10.98
N LEU A 94 -0.35 -11.47 11.27
CA LEU A 94 0.03 -10.22 10.65
C LEU A 94 1.48 -9.81 10.93
N PRO A 95 2.08 -10.00 12.12
CA PRO A 95 3.50 -9.74 12.33
C PRO A 95 4.39 -10.50 11.34
N LYS A 96 4.10 -11.77 11.08
CA LYS A 96 4.83 -12.58 10.10
C LYS A 96 4.65 -12.06 8.67
N PHE A 97 3.43 -11.65 8.32
CA PHE A 97 3.14 -11.06 7.01
C PHE A 97 3.90 -9.74 6.82
N LEU A 98 3.87 -8.84 7.81
CA LEU A 98 4.60 -7.58 7.76
C LEU A 98 6.11 -7.77 7.74
N SER A 99 6.62 -8.78 8.41
CA SER A 99 8.05 -9.17 8.33
C SER A 99 8.45 -9.59 6.92
N ARG A 100 7.58 -10.30 6.20
CA ARG A 100 7.80 -10.65 4.79
C ARG A 100 7.83 -9.41 3.89
N LEU A 101 6.90 -8.47 4.07
CA LEU A 101 6.92 -7.19 3.37
C LEU A 101 8.19 -6.39 3.65
N LYS A 102 8.61 -6.36 4.90
CA LYS A 102 9.82 -5.66 5.29
C LYS A 102 11.08 -6.29 4.70
N ARG A 103 11.11 -7.61 4.61
CA ARG A 103 12.19 -8.34 3.93
C ARG A 103 12.25 -7.98 2.45
N LEU A 104 11.11 -7.90 1.78
CA LEU A 104 11.01 -7.49 0.39
C LEU A 104 11.62 -6.09 0.17
N GLU A 105 11.25 -5.11 1.02
CA GLU A 105 11.82 -3.76 1.00
C GLU A 105 13.35 -3.76 1.15
N LYS A 106 13.86 -4.62 2.03
CA LYS A 106 15.29 -4.70 2.35
C LYS A 106 16.11 -5.44 1.28
N GLU A 107 15.60 -6.55 0.76
CA GLU A 107 16.32 -7.42 -0.18
C GLU A 107 16.51 -6.78 -1.56
N TYR A 108 15.48 -6.12 -2.06
CA TYR A 108 15.52 -5.47 -3.39
C TYR A 108 16.07 -4.05 -3.35
N ASN A 109 16.45 -3.61 -2.20
CA ASN A 109 17.30 -2.48 -1.93
C ASN A 109 16.91 -1.19 -2.67
N LYS A 110 16.23 -0.28 -2.00
CA LYS A 110 16.14 1.13 -2.38
C LYS A 110 14.72 1.67 -2.62
N PHE A 111 13.68 0.92 -2.35
CA PHE A 111 12.34 1.48 -2.36
C PHE A 111 11.69 1.38 -0.98
N GLU A 112 10.78 2.27 -0.70
CA GLU A 112 9.93 2.24 0.50
C GLU A 112 8.59 1.60 0.16
N ILE A 113 8.16 0.62 0.96
CA ILE A 113 6.82 0.04 0.85
C ILE A 113 5.83 0.89 1.63
N ILE A 114 4.74 1.26 0.97
CA ILE A 114 3.55 1.87 1.56
C ILE A 114 2.40 0.89 1.37
N ALA A 115 1.94 0.25 2.45
CA ALA A 115 0.85 -0.71 2.39
C ALA A 115 -0.42 -0.14 3.03
N VAL A 116 -1.55 -0.36 2.37
CA VAL A 116 -2.87 0.07 2.82
C VAL A 116 -3.64 -1.11 3.40
N ILE A 117 -4.22 -0.94 4.58
CA ILE A 117 -5.03 -1.95 5.28
C ILE A 117 -6.42 -1.40 5.60
N ASN A 118 -7.45 -2.14 5.19
CA ASN A 118 -8.81 -1.94 5.71
C ASN A 118 -8.95 -2.67 7.03
N THR A 119 -9.24 -1.95 8.11
CA THR A 119 -9.28 -2.51 9.47
C THR A 119 -10.63 -3.09 9.87
N LEU A 120 -11.64 -3.01 9.00
CA LEU A 120 -13.04 -3.17 9.43
C LEU A 120 -13.46 -4.57 9.87
N HIS A 121 -12.78 -5.67 9.62
CA HIS A 121 -13.31 -6.95 10.06
C HIS A 121 -12.31 -8.08 10.35
N HIS A 122 -11.01 -7.91 10.10
CA HIS A 122 -10.08 -9.05 10.14
C HIS A 122 -8.79 -8.82 10.93
N PHE A 123 -8.55 -7.58 11.36
CA PHE A 123 -7.34 -7.23 12.06
C PHE A 123 -7.72 -6.50 13.34
N GLU A 124 -7.80 -7.22 14.43
CA GLU A 124 -7.60 -6.59 15.73
C GLU A 124 -6.17 -6.06 15.72
N LEU A 125 -6.03 -4.75 15.52
CA LEU A 125 -4.77 -4.07 15.75
C LEU A 125 -4.55 -4.05 17.26
N ASN A 126 -4.14 -5.16 17.80
CA ASN A 126 -3.68 -5.22 19.17
C ASN A 126 -2.46 -4.33 19.31
N ASN A 127 -2.23 -3.80 20.52
CA ASN A 127 -1.09 -2.96 20.86
C ASN A 127 0.29 -3.51 20.41
N ASP A 128 0.36 -4.80 20.09
CA ASP A 128 1.52 -5.51 19.57
C ASP A 128 2.01 -5.02 18.21
N PHE A 129 1.16 -4.34 17.43
CA PHE A 129 1.54 -3.75 16.15
C PHE A 129 2.45 -2.53 16.26
N GLN A 130 2.41 -1.84 17.36
CA GLN A 130 3.22 -0.65 17.58
C GLN A 130 4.72 -0.97 17.78
N ILE A 131 5.07 -2.26 17.85
CA ILE A 131 6.40 -2.72 18.27
C ILE A 131 7.23 -3.26 17.09
N ILE A 132 6.75 -3.21 15.85
CA ILE A 132 7.57 -3.67 14.72
C ILE A 132 8.58 -2.59 14.37
N GLU A 133 9.82 -2.83 14.70
CA GLU A 133 10.93 -1.92 14.44
C GLU A 133 11.00 -1.52 12.95
N GLY A 134 11.09 -0.20 12.70
CA GLY A 134 11.20 0.36 11.38
C GLY A 134 9.91 0.35 10.55
N VAL A 135 8.75 0.15 11.18
CA VAL A 135 7.43 0.29 10.57
C VAL A 135 6.70 1.48 11.17
N LYS A 136 6.27 2.40 10.31
CA LYS A 136 5.44 3.54 10.70
C LYS A 136 3.97 3.22 10.42
N PHE A 137 3.10 3.40 11.42
CA PHE A 137 1.66 3.25 11.28
C PHE A 137 0.98 4.61 11.20
N ILE A 138 0.05 4.75 10.24
CA ILE A 138 -0.76 5.96 10.06
C ILE A 138 -2.23 5.55 10.05
N GLU A 139 -3.00 6.04 11.01
CA GLU A 139 -4.44 5.84 11.05
C GLU A 139 -5.16 6.93 10.27
N THR A 140 -6.13 6.53 9.43
CA THR A 140 -7.05 7.43 8.78
C THR A 140 -8.46 7.23 9.33
N LYS A 141 -9.17 8.35 9.60
CA LYS A 141 -10.53 8.33 10.14
C LYS A 141 -11.48 9.02 9.16
N LYS A 142 -12.70 8.52 9.06
CA LYS A 142 -13.75 9.23 8.35
C LYS A 142 -13.98 10.60 9.01
N ARG A 143 -13.97 11.66 8.20
CA ARG A 143 -14.48 12.94 8.67
C ARG A 143 -15.98 12.77 8.88
N LYS A 144 -16.47 12.99 10.10
CA LYS A 144 -17.91 13.20 10.31
C LYS A 144 -18.26 14.43 9.51
N ASN A 145 -19.05 14.26 8.44
CA ASN A 145 -19.66 15.38 7.76
C ASN A 145 -20.54 16.06 8.82
N LYS A 146 -20.12 17.22 9.32
CA LYS A 146 -21.03 18.12 10.02
C LYS A 146 -22.02 18.55 8.96
N ILE A 147 -23.20 17.97 8.97
CA ILE A 147 -24.35 18.55 8.30
C ILE A 147 -24.64 19.83 9.10
N ILE A 148 -24.19 20.96 8.59
CA ILE A 148 -24.60 22.26 9.11
C ILE A 148 -25.98 22.46 8.50
N ILE A 149 -27.03 22.17 9.29
CA ILE A 149 -28.39 22.59 8.96
C ILE A 149 -28.44 24.10 9.24
N LEU A 150 -28.43 24.86 8.18
CA LEU A 150 -28.71 26.30 8.26
C LEU A 150 -30.21 26.49 8.45
#